data_029f66ccb5ff759b6ac89dbf9abe7fb6
#
_entry.id   029f66ccb5ff759b6ac89dbf9abe7fb6
#
_cell.length_a   1.000
_cell.length_b   1.000
_cell.length_c   1.000
_cell.angle_alpha   90.00
_cell.angle_beta   90.00
_cell.angle_gamma   90.00
#
_symmetry.space_group_name_H-M   'P 1'
#
loop_
_entity.id
_entity.type
_entity.pdbx_description
1 polymer ?
#
loop_
_entity_poly.entity_id
_entity_poly.type
_entity_poly.pdbx_seq_one_letter_code
_entity_poly.pdbx_strand_id
1 'polypeptide(L)'
;MLLEGGTIINYEIRYMLLLLSAVVNQKPVQRLKRAVGWETILKVSDFHNIINIIYLGILGMEKDISEDCELQFYQGYKRELLLSESYRKAEEVIMWQLERYKIDALFLSDTNIEELYVKPEMAYIGQIEILVEKKDLPQIHRFMRDMDYEQQEDRVGKGTVYTRVPGLRIVFYDTVPIANKVIRRHFGEPVRKYGYLDNHRYIHILTREDEYLYRVGRLVESYVTGMLKIREILDFWQFQKTLDETFRSKMTSEIVEKADWQEFVSQAGVLATLWFEDGVRQQYGLALELEEYIISRGQENKHLDKVLLPYEKARLDFYWRDREEEWAAKKKEWLFPPKEYMFQFFPILGKYPFLLVFCWIIRDFRFLKFVCANRCRKAGVRIRVKMLDIKEKLKGYLRKKEEDEETEDNIYILNEEETEGEKDNEEVEDQK
;
A
#
# COMPACT_ATOMS: atom_id res chain seq x y z
N MET A 1 10.44 -20.94 10.05
CA MET A 1 11.46 -20.41 10.96
C MET A 1 11.02 -19.01 11.35
N LEU A 2 10.52 -18.85 12.57
CA LEU A 2 10.02 -17.58 13.11
C LEU A 2 11.22 -16.67 13.39
N LEU A 3 11.30 -15.53 12.72
CA LEU A 3 12.21 -14.48 13.16
C LEU A 3 11.63 -13.87 14.45
N GLU A 4 12.18 -14.27 15.58
CA GLU A 4 12.02 -13.60 16.86
C GLU A 4 12.71 -12.25 16.78
N GLY A 5 11.96 -11.22 16.49
CA GLY A 5 12.41 -9.84 16.48
C GLY A 5 11.29 -8.92 16.07
N GLY A 6 10.40 -8.59 17.04
CA GLY A 6 9.59 -7.35 17.06
C GLY A 6 8.84 -6.97 15.79
N THR A 7 8.29 -7.90 15.04
CA THR A 7 7.41 -7.57 13.91
C THR A 7 6.01 -7.25 14.45
N ILE A 8 5.45 -6.11 14.02
CA ILE A 8 4.08 -5.66 14.31
C ILE A 8 3.04 -6.61 13.72
N ILE A 9 3.44 -7.41 12.74
CA ILE A 9 2.58 -8.35 12.04
C ILE A 9 2.34 -9.57 12.92
N ASN A 10 1.21 -9.56 13.59
CA ASN A 10 0.74 -10.68 14.38
C ASN A 10 0.19 -11.81 13.49
N TYR A 11 -0.17 -12.95 14.11
CA TYR A 11 -0.67 -14.11 13.39
C TYR A 11 -2.01 -13.82 12.68
N GLU A 12 -2.89 -13.05 13.29
CA GLU A 12 -4.20 -12.67 12.76
C GLU A 12 -4.06 -11.91 11.44
N ILE A 13 -3.14 -10.94 11.38
CA ILE A 13 -2.90 -10.16 10.17
C ILE A 13 -2.29 -11.01 9.06
N ARG A 14 -1.35 -11.89 9.40
CA ARG A 14 -0.78 -12.82 8.41
C ARG A 14 -1.84 -13.74 7.84
N TYR A 15 -2.72 -14.25 8.69
CA TYR A 15 -3.82 -15.08 8.24
C TYR A 15 -4.81 -14.30 7.38
N MET A 16 -5.14 -13.08 7.76
CA MET A 16 -5.99 -12.18 6.96
C MET A 16 -5.42 -11.94 5.56
N LEU A 17 -4.11 -11.68 5.43
CA LEU A 17 -3.45 -11.52 4.13
C LEU A 17 -3.46 -12.81 3.31
N LEU A 18 -3.25 -13.97 3.93
CA LEU A 18 -3.36 -15.28 3.27
C LEU A 18 -4.78 -15.54 2.78
N LEU A 19 -5.78 -15.21 3.59
CA LEU A 19 -7.19 -15.31 3.22
C LEU A 19 -7.52 -14.40 2.05
N LEU A 20 -7.10 -13.12 2.12
CA LEU A 20 -7.25 -12.14 1.05
C LEU A 20 -6.63 -12.65 -0.27
N SER A 21 -5.38 -13.11 -0.22
CA SER A 21 -4.67 -13.67 -1.37
C SER A 21 -5.38 -14.88 -1.97
N ALA A 22 -5.85 -15.80 -1.13
CA ALA A 22 -6.58 -16.98 -1.60
C ALA A 22 -7.86 -16.60 -2.36
N VAL A 23 -8.65 -15.68 -1.80
CA VAL A 23 -9.91 -15.23 -2.41
C VAL A 23 -9.71 -14.55 -3.76
N VAL A 24 -8.78 -13.57 -3.84
CA VAL A 24 -8.56 -12.81 -5.08
C VAL A 24 -7.92 -13.65 -6.19
N ASN A 25 -7.24 -14.74 -5.83
CA ASN A 25 -6.65 -15.70 -6.78
C ASN A 25 -7.49 -16.95 -7.00
N GLN A 26 -8.69 -17.04 -6.43
CA GLN A 26 -9.58 -18.22 -6.51
C GLN A 26 -8.90 -19.53 -6.03
N LYS A 27 -7.97 -19.40 -5.07
CA LYS A 27 -7.28 -20.55 -4.47
C LYS A 27 -8.04 -21.06 -3.24
N PRO A 28 -7.94 -22.34 -2.91
CA PRO A 28 -8.50 -22.87 -1.67
C PRO A 28 -7.91 -22.13 -0.46
N VAL A 29 -8.77 -21.73 0.45
CA VAL A 29 -8.38 -21.11 1.71
C VAL A 29 -7.66 -22.14 2.58
N GLN A 30 -6.48 -21.78 3.10
CA GLN A 30 -5.75 -22.65 4.01
C GLN A 30 -6.48 -22.78 5.34
N ARG A 31 -6.57 -24.04 5.85
CA ARG A 31 -7.14 -24.30 7.16
C ARG A 31 -6.36 -23.60 8.26
N LEU A 32 -7.09 -23.15 9.26
CA LEU A 32 -6.51 -22.58 10.47
C LEU A 32 -5.63 -23.64 11.19
N LYS A 33 -4.40 -23.24 11.50
CA LYS A 33 -3.48 -24.07 12.30
C LYS A 33 -3.66 -23.86 13.81
N ARG A 34 -4.25 -22.73 14.19
CA ARG A 34 -4.59 -22.35 15.56
C ARG A 34 -5.75 -21.35 15.52
N ALA A 35 -6.45 -21.18 16.64
CA ALA A 35 -7.48 -20.15 16.77
C ALA A 35 -6.92 -18.76 16.46
N VAL A 36 -7.75 -17.92 15.83
CA VAL A 36 -7.44 -16.52 15.50
C VAL A 36 -8.42 -15.60 16.21
N GLY A 37 -7.98 -14.39 16.52
CA GLY A 37 -8.84 -13.31 17.00
C GLY A 37 -9.64 -12.68 15.85
N TRP A 38 -10.82 -13.22 15.55
CA TRP A 38 -11.66 -12.75 14.45
C TRP A 38 -12.07 -11.28 14.57
N GLU A 39 -12.24 -10.77 15.79
CA GLU A 39 -12.51 -9.34 16.03
C GLU A 39 -11.38 -8.43 15.55
N THR A 40 -10.11 -8.88 15.68
CA THR A 40 -8.96 -8.15 15.15
C THR A 40 -8.99 -8.14 13.62
N ILE A 41 -9.28 -9.29 13.00
CA ILE A 41 -9.41 -9.40 11.54
C ILE A 41 -10.55 -8.52 11.04
N LEU A 42 -11.70 -8.52 11.73
CA LEU A 42 -12.85 -7.67 11.40
C LEU A 42 -12.46 -6.16 11.40
N LYS A 43 -11.89 -5.67 12.50
CA LYS A 43 -11.49 -4.27 12.63
C LYS A 43 -10.48 -3.85 11.58
N VAL A 44 -9.45 -4.66 11.35
CA VAL A 44 -8.38 -4.35 10.39
C VAL A 44 -8.89 -4.44 8.95
N SER A 45 -9.72 -5.43 8.63
CA SER A 45 -10.30 -5.56 7.29
C SER A 45 -11.27 -4.43 6.94
N ASP A 46 -12.06 -3.97 7.92
CA ASP A 46 -12.93 -2.81 7.75
C ASP A 46 -12.14 -1.52 7.55
N PHE A 47 -11.13 -1.27 8.40
CA PHE A 47 -10.23 -0.12 8.27
C PHE A 47 -9.54 -0.06 6.89
N HIS A 48 -9.11 -1.21 6.36
CA HIS A 48 -8.40 -1.32 5.09
C HIS A 48 -9.32 -1.47 3.87
N ASN A 49 -10.64 -1.37 4.03
CA ASN A 49 -11.64 -1.47 2.96
C ASN A 49 -11.60 -2.82 2.20
N ILE A 50 -11.30 -3.91 2.90
CA ILE A 50 -11.22 -5.27 2.34
C ILE A 50 -12.19 -6.24 3.00
N ILE A 51 -13.09 -5.76 3.86
CA ILE A 51 -14.04 -6.57 4.62
C ILE A 51 -14.94 -7.41 3.70
N ASN A 52 -15.31 -6.87 2.54
CA ASN A 52 -16.10 -7.58 1.54
C ASN A 52 -15.38 -8.84 1.03
N ILE A 53 -14.08 -8.75 0.73
CA ILE A 53 -13.27 -9.87 0.25
C ILE A 53 -13.02 -10.88 1.37
N ILE A 54 -12.72 -10.39 2.58
CA ILE A 54 -12.51 -11.26 3.74
C ILE A 54 -13.77 -12.04 4.06
N TYR A 55 -14.96 -11.42 4.01
CA TYR A 55 -16.23 -12.13 4.19
C TYR A 55 -16.40 -13.26 3.18
N LEU A 56 -16.12 -13.03 1.89
CA LEU A 56 -16.18 -14.08 0.86
C LEU A 56 -15.24 -15.24 1.17
N GLY A 57 -14.09 -14.96 1.79
CA GLY A 57 -13.12 -15.99 2.18
C GLY A 57 -13.53 -16.82 3.37
N ILE A 58 -14.34 -16.28 4.29
CA ILE A 58 -14.82 -17.01 5.45
C ILE A 58 -16.10 -17.77 5.20
N LEU A 59 -16.80 -17.51 4.08
CA LEU A 59 -17.98 -18.26 3.68
C LEU A 59 -17.65 -19.74 3.41
N GLY A 60 -18.40 -20.64 4.03
CA GLY A 60 -18.22 -22.07 3.83
C GLY A 60 -16.97 -22.68 4.50
N MET A 61 -16.19 -21.87 5.24
CA MET A 61 -15.11 -22.40 6.07
C MET A 61 -15.65 -23.00 7.36
N GLU A 62 -15.02 -24.11 7.80
CA GLU A 62 -15.12 -24.55 9.18
C GLU A 62 -14.31 -23.60 10.06
N LYS A 63 -14.97 -22.82 10.89
CA LYS A 63 -14.38 -21.74 11.68
C LYS A 63 -14.98 -21.66 13.08
N ASP A 64 -14.15 -21.27 14.02
CA ASP A 64 -14.59 -20.88 15.36
C ASP A 64 -14.73 -19.36 15.41
N ILE A 65 -15.89 -18.87 14.99
CA ILE A 65 -16.27 -17.46 14.97
C ILE A 65 -17.61 -17.29 15.69
N SER A 66 -17.72 -16.27 16.55
CA SER A 66 -19.00 -15.99 17.20
C SER A 66 -20.04 -15.49 16.18
N GLU A 67 -21.31 -15.83 16.42
CA GLU A 67 -22.42 -15.39 15.55
C GLU A 67 -22.45 -13.87 15.38
N ASP A 68 -22.18 -13.11 16.45
CA ASP A 68 -22.15 -11.65 16.40
C ASP A 68 -21.02 -11.13 15.50
N CYS A 69 -19.84 -11.70 15.60
CA CYS A 69 -18.70 -11.31 14.76
C CYS A 69 -18.95 -11.67 13.27
N GLU A 70 -19.50 -12.85 13.00
CA GLU A 70 -19.90 -13.25 11.64
C GLU A 70 -20.97 -12.33 11.05
N LEU A 71 -21.95 -11.93 11.86
CA LEU A 71 -22.96 -10.96 11.46
C LEU A 71 -22.34 -9.60 11.12
N GLN A 72 -21.36 -9.14 11.86
CA GLN A 72 -20.65 -7.87 11.56
C GLN A 72 -19.88 -7.95 10.25
N PHE A 73 -19.20 -9.07 9.93
CA PHE A 73 -18.58 -9.30 8.62
C PHE A 73 -19.61 -9.23 7.48
N TYR A 74 -20.75 -9.92 7.67
CA TYR A 74 -21.85 -9.88 6.70
C TYR A 74 -22.41 -8.47 6.50
N GLN A 75 -22.61 -7.72 7.57
CA GLN A 75 -23.07 -6.33 7.49
C GLN A 75 -22.07 -5.45 6.74
N GLY A 76 -20.75 -5.62 6.99
CA GLY A 76 -19.70 -4.95 6.26
C GLY A 76 -19.72 -5.27 4.78
N TYR A 77 -19.77 -6.55 4.41
CA TYR A 77 -19.92 -6.99 3.02
C TYR A 77 -21.15 -6.38 2.34
N LYS A 78 -22.31 -6.46 2.99
CA LYS A 78 -23.57 -5.92 2.46
C LYS A 78 -23.52 -4.40 2.28
N ARG A 79 -22.90 -3.69 3.21
CA ARG A 79 -22.68 -2.24 3.11
C ARG A 79 -21.88 -1.89 1.85
N GLU A 80 -20.76 -2.56 1.61
CA GLU A 80 -19.92 -2.30 0.44
C GLU A 80 -20.64 -2.62 -0.87
N LEU A 81 -21.38 -3.72 -0.91
CA LEU A 81 -22.17 -4.09 -2.09
C LEU A 81 -23.25 -3.05 -2.42
N LEU A 82 -23.98 -2.57 -1.42
CA LEU A 82 -25.00 -1.54 -1.60
C LEU A 82 -24.40 -0.19 -2.01
N LEU A 83 -23.23 0.16 -1.47
CA LEU A 83 -22.51 1.37 -1.84
C LEU A 83 -22.01 1.30 -3.29
N SER A 84 -21.43 0.20 -3.71
CA SER A 84 -20.96 -0.01 -5.09
C SER A 84 -22.10 0.18 -6.09
N GLU A 85 -23.25 -0.46 -5.85
CA GLU A 85 -24.44 -0.30 -6.68
C GLU A 85 -24.97 1.14 -6.69
N SER A 86 -24.90 1.82 -5.53
CA SER A 86 -25.33 3.22 -5.43
C SER A 86 -24.39 4.16 -6.18
N TYR A 87 -23.08 3.87 -6.20
CA TYR A 87 -22.10 4.62 -6.97
C TYR A 87 -22.30 4.48 -8.46
N ARG A 88 -22.55 3.26 -8.98
CA ARG A 88 -22.85 3.05 -10.40
C ARG A 88 -24.06 3.84 -10.86
N LYS A 89 -25.14 3.78 -10.11
CA LYS A 89 -26.35 4.59 -10.42
C LYS A 89 -26.09 6.09 -10.34
N ALA A 90 -25.30 6.53 -9.38
CA ALA A 90 -24.94 7.94 -9.25
C ALA A 90 -24.11 8.41 -10.43
N GLU A 91 -23.17 7.61 -10.89
CA GLU A 91 -22.32 7.90 -12.04
C GLU A 91 -23.14 8.05 -13.31
N GLU A 92 -24.02 7.12 -13.63
CA GLU A 92 -24.92 7.20 -14.78
C GLU A 92 -25.75 8.50 -14.79
N VAL A 93 -26.32 8.85 -13.64
CA VAL A 93 -27.10 10.08 -13.51
C VAL A 93 -26.25 11.33 -13.65
N ILE A 94 -25.03 11.33 -13.10
CA ILE A 94 -24.10 12.46 -13.20
C ILE A 94 -23.63 12.62 -14.66
N MET A 95 -23.26 11.53 -15.35
CA MET A 95 -22.92 11.56 -16.78
C MET A 95 -24.03 12.15 -17.61
N TRP A 96 -25.29 11.72 -17.37
CA TRP A 96 -26.44 12.26 -18.05
C TRP A 96 -26.61 13.77 -17.82
N GLN A 97 -26.38 14.28 -16.61
CA GLN A 97 -26.45 15.71 -16.31
C GLN A 97 -25.34 16.47 -17.02
N LEU A 98 -24.10 15.96 -17.00
CA LEU A 98 -22.96 16.59 -17.67
C LEU A 98 -23.20 16.69 -19.19
N GLU A 99 -23.71 15.62 -19.82
CA GLU A 99 -24.12 15.61 -21.23
C GLU A 99 -25.22 16.64 -21.51
N ARG A 100 -26.27 16.66 -20.70
CA ARG A 100 -27.41 17.58 -20.81
C ARG A 100 -26.96 19.05 -20.79
N TYR A 101 -26.00 19.35 -19.90
CA TYR A 101 -25.50 20.74 -19.75
C TYR A 101 -24.29 21.05 -20.64
N LYS A 102 -23.83 20.09 -21.45
CA LYS A 102 -22.69 20.20 -22.35
C LYS A 102 -21.40 20.59 -21.62
N ILE A 103 -21.16 19.94 -20.50
CA ILE A 103 -19.97 20.13 -19.66
C ILE A 103 -18.96 19.06 -20.00
N ASP A 104 -17.81 19.45 -20.53
CA ASP A 104 -16.68 18.53 -20.75
C ASP A 104 -16.14 18.06 -19.40
N ALA A 105 -16.17 16.76 -19.15
CA ALA A 105 -15.79 16.14 -17.90
C ALA A 105 -14.92 14.90 -18.13
N LEU A 106 -13.79 14.83 -17.41
CA LEU A 106 -12.92 13.65 -17.42
C LEU A 106 -13.11 12.87 -16.12
N PHE A 107 -13.54 11.64 -16.26
CA PHE A 107 -13.64 10.72 -15.11
C PHE A 107 -12.24 10.20 -14.76
N LEU A 108 -11.79 10.53 -13.55
CA LEU A 108 -10.46 10.19 -13.03
C LEU A 108 -10.46 8.88 -12.26
N SER A 109 -11.52 8.61 -11.50
CA SER A 109 -11.74 7.33 -10.85
C SER A 109 -12.60 6.45 -11.74
N ASP A 110 -12.23 5.21 -11.79
CA ASP A 110 -12.88 4.20 -12.58
C ASP A 110 -13.93 3.48 -11.72
N THR A 111 -15.21 3.70 -12.00
CA THR A 111 -16.28 2.89 -11.43
C THR A 111 -16.29 1.48 -12.01
N ASN A 112 -15.61 1.26 -13.16
CA ASN A 112 -15.37 -0.05 -13.73
C ASN A 112 -14.23 -0.82 -13.04
N ILE A 113 -13.76 -0.36 -11.88
CA ILE A 113 -12.79 -1.11 -11.06
C ILE A 113 -13.25 -2.55 -10.79
N GLU A 114 -14.54 -2.80 -10.88
CA GLU A 114 -15.14 -4.14 -10.79
C GLU A 114 -14.60 -5.10 -11.86
N GLU A 115 -14.26 -4.60 -13.04
CA GLU A 115 -13.69 -5.40 -14.15
C GLU A 115 -12.28 -5.94 -13.85
N LEU A 116 -11.59 -5.34 -12.88
CA LEU A 116 -10.30 -5.84 -12.42
C LEU A 116 -10.42 -7.09 -11.54
N TYR A 117 -11.61 -7.40 -11.06
CA TYR A 117 -11.87 -8.49 -10.13
C TYR A 117 -12.64 -9.63 -10.78
N VAL A 118 -12.37 -10.85 -10.33
CA VAL A 118 -13.08 -12.05 -10.77
C VAL A 118 -14.58 -11.99 -10.42
N LYS A 119 -14.88 -11.34 -9.29
CA LYS A 119 -16.26 -11.10 -8.86
C LYS A 119 -16.45 -9.62 -8.59
N PRO A 120 -17.47 -8.97 -9.17
CA PRO A 120 -17.71 -7.54 -8.98
C PRO A 120 -17.86 -7.12 -7.52
N GLU A 121 -18.42 -7.99 -6.67
CA GLU A 121 -18.58 -7.73 -5.24
C GLU A 121 -17.25 -7.63 -4.47
N MET A 122 -16.12 -7.99 -5.08
CA MET A 122 -14.79 -7.79 -4.50
C MET A 122 -14.30 -6.35 -4.66
N ALA A 123 -14.85 -5.58 -5.58
CA ALA A 123 -14.47 -4.19 -5.81
C ALA A 123 -14.85 -3.28 -4.63
N TYR A 124 -14.20 -2.13 -4.55
CA TYR A 124 -14.51 -1.06 -3.60
C TYR A 124 -14.46 0.29 -4.30
N ILE A 125 -15.54 1.03 -4.21
CA ILE A 125 -15.63 2.39 -4.75
C ILE A 125 -15.76 3.34 -3.56
N GLY A 126 -14.71 4.11 -3.29
CA GLY A 126 -14.69 5.07 -2.17
C GLY A 126 -15.26 6.43 -2.52
N GLN A 127 -15.14 6.85 -3.77
CA GLN A 127 -15.67 8.12 -4.30
C GLN A 127 -15.61 8.12 -5.82
N ILE A 128 -16.40 9.00 -6.45
CA ILE A 128 -16.29 9.33 -7.88
C ILE A 128 -15.50 10.63 -7.99
N GLU A 129 -14.45 10.64 -8.81
CA GLU A 129 -13.55 11.78 -9.03
C GLU A 129 -13.67 12.25 -10.46
N ILE A 130 -14.02 13.52 -10.65
CA ILE A 130 -14.30 14.10 -11.97
C ILE A 130 -13.52 15.40 -12.13
N LEU A 131 -12.74 15.50 -13.19
CA LEU A 131 -12.06 16.75 -13.56
C LEU A 131 -12.94 17.53 -14.53
N VAL A 132 -13.14 18.82 -14.25
CA VAL A 132 -13.96 19.74 -15.03
C VAL A 132 -13.29 21.12 -15.15
N GLU A 133 -13.74 21.95 -16.07
CA GLU A 133 -13.28 23.34 -16.10
C GLU A 133 -13.91 24.15 -14.97
N LYS A 134 -13.12 25.02 -14.34
CA LYS A 134 -13.57 25.86 -13.21
C LYS A 134 -14.83 26.68 -13.51
N LYS A 135 -15.01 27.12 -14.78
CA LYS A 135 -16.19 27.87 -15.21
C LYS A 135 -17.50 27.11 -15.06
N ASP A 136 -17.46 25.78 -15.08
CA ASP A 136 -18.63 24.89 -15.06
C ASP A 136 -19.10 24.53 -13.63
N LEU A 137 -18.26 24.78 -12.62
CA LEU A 137 -18.57 24.49 -11.21
C LEU A 137 -19.89 25.13 -10.70
N PRO A 138 -20.25 26.38 -11.06
CA PRO A 138 -21.53 26.95 -10.61
C PRO A 138 -22.75 26.19 -11.16
N GLN A 139 -22.66 25.64 -12.36
CA GLN A 139 -23.74 24.85 -12.96
C GLN A 139 -23.81 23.45 -12.36
N ILE A 140 -22.63 22.84 -12.12
CA ILE A 140 -22.51 21.57 -11.40
C ILE A 140 -23.14 21.70 -10.01
N HIS A 141 -22.83 22.78 -9.28
CA HIS A 141 -23.41 23.02 -7.97
C HIS A 141 -24.96 23.04 -7.99
N ARG A 142 -25.57 23.63 -9.04
CA ARG A 142 -27.04 23.67 -9.16
C ARG A 142 -27.60 22.26 -9.30
N PHE A 143 -27.15 21.48 -10.29
CA PHE A 143 -27.74 20.17 -10.53
C PHE A 143 -27.38 19.17 -9.41
N MET A 144 -26.22 19.26 -8.75
CA MET A 144 -25.89 18.41 -7.59
C MET A 144 -26.85 18.68 -6.43
N ARG A 145 -27.15 19.94 -6.14
CA ARG A 145 -28.16 20.32 -5.14
C ARG A 145 -29.57 19.84 -5.52
N ASP A 146 -29.95 19.99 -6.81
CA ASP A 146 -31.25 19.52 -7.31
C ASP A 146 -31.41 17.98 -7.24
N MET A 147 -30.29 17.25 -7.10
CA MET A 147 -30.21 15.81 -6.87
C MET A 147 -30.01 15.43 -5.38
N ASP A 148 -30.28 16.34 -4.46
CA ASP A 148 -30.17 16.17 -3.02
C ASP A 148 -28.74 15.83 -2.52
N TYR A 149 -27.71 16.33 -3.21
CA TYR A 149 -26.36 16.29 -2.71
C TYR A 149 -26.04 17.52 -1.86
N GLU A 150 -25.40 17.29 -0.72
CA GLU A 150 -24.90 18.34 0.15
C GLU A 150 -23.44 18.64 -0.18
N GLN A 151 -23.13 19.92 -0.37
CA GLN A 151 -21.76 20.37 -0.58
C GLN A 151 -21.01 20.36 0.76
N GLN A 152 -19.84 19.75 0.78
CA GLN A 152 -18.94 19.74 1.93
C GLN A 152 -17.71 20.63 1.63
N GLU A 153 -17.17 21.25 2.67
CA GLU A 153 -15.85 21.89 2.55
C GLU A 153 -14.76 20.81 2.46
N ASP A 154 -14.01 20.84 1.38
CA ASP A 154 -12.83 19.96 1.26
C ASP A 154 -11.67 20.51 2.09
N ARG A 155 -11.37 19.83 3.20
CA ARG A 155 -10.29 20.21 4.13
C ARG A 155 -8.90 19.74 3.65
N VAL A 156 -8.83 18.84 2.68
CA VAL A 156 -7.61 18.12 2.31
C VAL A 156 -7.22 18.33 0.85
N GLY A 157 -8.17 18.55 -0.04
CA GLY A 157 -7.96 18.68 -1.48
C GLY A 157 -8.49 19.98 -2.04
N LYS A 158 -8.16 20.29 -3.30
CA LYS A 158 -8.65 21.48 -4.03
C LYS A 158 -9.98 21.22 -4.74
N GLY A 159 -10.70 20.14 -4.39
CA GLY A 159 -11.93 19.72 -5.04
C GLY A 159 -13.19 20.23 -4.34
N THR A 160 -14.29 20.29 -5.06
CA THR A 160 -15.63 20.51 -4.52
C THR A 160 -16.27 19.17 -4.23
N VAL A 161 -16.51 18.87 -2.96
CA VAL A 161 -17.04 17.60 -2.47
C VAL A 161 -18.55 17.69 -2.32
N TYR A 162 -19.25 16.66 -2.82
CA TYR A 162 -20.68 16.48 -2.64
C TYR A 162 -20.94 15.11 -1.99
N THR A 163 -21.81 15.09 -0.98
CA THR A 163 -22.18 13.86 -0.28
C THR A 163 -23.68 13.65 -0.31
N ARG A 164 -24.11 12.38 -0.36
CA ARG A 164 -25.52 11.97 -0.26
C ARG A 164 -25.63 10.62 0.43
N VAL A 165 -26.69 10.42 1.20
CA VAL A 165 -27.02 9.11 1.81
C VAL A 165 -27.19 8.06 0.70
N PRO A 166 -26.66 6.83 0.87
CA PRO A 166 -26.15 6.19 2.09
C PRO A 166 -24.63 6.36 2.37
N GLY A 167 -23.94 7.25 1.75
CA GLY A 167 -22.49 7.47 1.95
C GLY A 167 -21.78 7.78 0.64
N LEU A 168 -22.52 8.18 -0.39
CA LEU A 168 -21.98 8.60 -1.65
C LEU A 168 -21.11 9.85 -1.49
N ARG A 169 -19.94 9.85 -2.10
CA ARG A 169 -19.00 10.96 -2.15
C ARG A 169 -18.58 11.20 -3.59
N ILE A 170 -18.93 12.37 -4.13
CA ILE A 170 -18.59 12.79 -5.48
C ILE A 170 -17.70 14.03 -5.37
N VAL A 171 -16.57 14.02 -6.08
CA VAL A 171 -15.60 15.13 -6.00
C VAL A 171 -15.35 15.68 -7.40
N PHE A 172 -15.61 16.96 -7.57
CA PHE A 172 -15.26 17.69 -8.78
C PHE A 172 -13.99 18.49 -8.55
N TYR A 173 -13.02 18.29 -9.43
CA TYR A 173 -11.73 18.97 -9.42
C TYR A 173 -11.63 19.92 -10.62
N ASP A 174 -10.99 21.08 -10.44
CA ASP A 174 -10.56 21.97 -11.53
C ASP A 174 -9.10 21.75 -11.92
N THR A 175 -8.37 20.98 -11.13
CA THR A 175 -7.00 20.51 -11.38
C THR A 175 -6.85 19.12 -10.81
N VAL A 176 -6.02 18.27 -11.43
CA VAL A 176 -5.78 16.90 -10.94
C VAL A 176 -5.32 16.91 -9.48
N PRO A 177 -5.93 16.07 -8.60
CA PRO A 177 -5.66 16.06 -7.17
C PRO A 177 -4.35 15.34 -6.81
N ILE A 178 -3.28 15.68 -7.50
CA ILE A 178 -1.92 15.17 -7.28
C ILE A 178 -1.02 16.38 -7.08
N ALA A 179 -0.31 16.40 -5.96
CA ALA A 179 0.49 17.57 -5.61
C ALA A 179 1.80 17.66 -6.40
N ASN A 180 2.35 16.52 -6.85
CA ASN A 180 3.59 16.49 -7.61
C ASN A 180 3.51 17.34 -8.87
N LYS A 181 4.47 18.25 -9.04
CA LYS A 181 4.49 19.23 -10.12
C LYS A 181 4.65 18.60 -11.50
N VAL A 182 5.45 17.56 -11.63
CA VAL A 182 5.68 16.88 -12.91
C VAL A 182 4.39 16.25 -13.40
N ILE A 183 3.70 15.53 -12.52
CA ILE A 183 2.44 14.86 -12.82
C ILE A 183 1.34 15.88 -13.07
N ARG A 184 1.21 16.90 -12.22
CA ARG A 184 0.21 17.98 -12.41
C ARG A 184 0.40 18.71 -13.73
N ARG A 185 1.65 18.93 -14.16
CA ARG A 185 1.94 19.54 -15.47
C ARG A 185 1.57 18.59 -16.62
N HIS A 186 1.80 17.28 -16.46
CA HIS A 186 1.41 16.29 -17.47
C HIS A 186 -0.11 16.30 -17.70
N PHE A 187 -0.89 16.37 -16.62
CA PHE A 187 -2.36 16.45 -16.66
C PHE A 187 -2.90 17.89 -16.86
N GLY A 188 -2.07 18.90 -16.87
CA GLY A 188 -2.45 20.32 -16.84
C GLY A 188 -3.08 20.90 -18.13
N GLU A 189 -3.34 20.07 -19.12
CA GLU A 189 -4.01 20.39 -20.37
C GLU A 189 -5.54 20.38 -20.20
N PRO A 190 -6.31 21.06 -21.08
CA PRO A 190 -7.76 21.03 -21.00
C PRO A 190 -8.33 19.63 -21.15
N VAL A 191 -9.47 19.37 -20.49
CA VAL A 191 -10.17 18.08 -20.51
C VAL A 191 -10.37 17.52 -21.93
N ARG A 192 -10.58 18.41 -22.90
CA ARG A 192 -10.80 18.08 -24.32
C ARG A 192 -9.65 17.40 -25.04
N LYS A 193 -8.47 17.34 -24.46
CA LYS A 193 -7.35 16.56 -25.05
C LYS A 193 -7.57 15.04 -24.95
N TYR A 194 -8.41 14.60 -24.03
CA TYR A 194 -8.70 13.19 -23.81
C TYR A 194 -9.78 12.66 -24.74
N GLY A 195 -9.72 11.36 -25.04
CA GLY A 195 -10.72 10.70 -25.85
C GLY A 195 -12.10 10.70 -25.20
N TYR A 196 -13.13 10.61 -26.03
CA TYR A 196 -14.49 10.51 -25.53
C TYR A 196 -14.81 9.07 -25.09
N LEU A 197 -15.64 8.94 -24.08
CA LEU A 197 -16.29 7.69 -23.75
C LEU A 197 -17.29 7.33 -24.88
N ASP A 198 -17.34 6.07 -25.28
CA ASP A 198 -18.22 5.60 -26.35
C ASP A 198 -19.68 6.04 -26.11
N ASN A 199 -20.34 6.54 -27.17
CA ASN A 199 -21.69 7.09 -27.17
C ASN A 199 -21.88 8.39 -26.35
N HIS A 200 -20.80 9.01 -25.86
CA HIS A 200 -20.83 10.30 -25.16
C HIS A 200 -20.16 11.40 -25.97
N ARG A 201 -20.57 12.66 -25.75
CA ARG A 201 -20.02 13.84 -26.44
C ARG A 201 -19.22 14.77 -25.55
N TYR A 202 -19.45 14.69 -24.25
CA TYR A 202 -18.84 15.57 -23.24
C TYR A 202 -18.16 14.78 -22.13
N ILE A 203 -18.25 13.45 -22.14
CA ILE A 203 -17.59 12.59 -21.18
C ILE A 203 -16.29 12.07 -21.78
N HIS A 204 -15.20 12.34 -21.09
CA HIS A 204 -13.85 11.94 -21.49
C HIS A 204 -13.31 10.85 -20.54
N ILE A 205 -12.40 10.04 -21.09
CA ILE A 205 -11.70 8.96 -20.36
C ILE A 205 -10.20 9.15 -20.50
N LEU A 206 -9.49 8.69 -19.48
CA LEU A 206 -8.03 8.64 -19.50
C LEU A 206 -7.53 7.63 -20.54
N THR A 207 -6.39 7.92 -21.16
CA THR A 207 -5.64 6.88 -21.86
C THR A 207 -5.14 5.86 -20.84
N ARG A 208 -4.77 4.66 -21.30
CA ARG A 208 -4.26 3.62 -20.40
C ARG A 208 -2.99 4.07 -19.66
N GLU A 209 -2.17 4.88 -20.33
CA GLU A 209 -0.97 5.50 -19.76
C GLU A 209 -1.31 6.51 -18.67
N ASP A 210 -2.25 7.38 -18.92
CA ASP A 210 -2.68 8.40 -17.98
C ASP A 210 -3.42 7.79 -16.79
N GLU A 211 -4.19 6.72 -17.01
CA GLU A 211 -4.82 5.94 -15.96
C GLU A 211 -3.77 5.33 -15.02
N TYR A 212 -2.71 4.71 -15.57
CA TYR A 212 -1.61 4.20 -14.76
C TYR A 212 -0.96 5.31 -13.92
N LEU A 213 -0.62 6.43 -14.56
CA LEU A 213 -0.02 7.58 -13.87
C LEU A 213 -0.93 8.16 -12.79
N TYR A 214 -2.23 8.21 -13.06
CA TYR A 214 -3.21 8.67 -12.09
C TYR A 214 -3.29 7.72 -10.88
N ARG A 215 -3.40 6.41 -11.11
CA ARG A 215 -3.43 5.40 -10.04
C ARG A 215 -2.16 5.42 -9.19
N VAL A 216 -0.98 5.50 -9.81
CA VAL A 216 0.29 5.67 -9.10
C VAL A 216 0.29 6.98 -8.29
N GLY A 217 -0.16 8.08 -8.89
CA GLY A 217 -0.26 9.36 -8.19
C GLY A 217 -1.18 9.32 -6.98
N ARG A 218 -2.32 8.65 -7.08
CA ARG A 218 -3.24 8.45 -5.95
C ARG A 218 -2.62 7.58 -4.85
N LEU A 219 -1.89 6.54 -5.24
CA LEU A 219 -1.17 5.69 -4.30
C LEU A 219 -0.12 6.48 -3.52
N VAL A 220 0.65 7.34 -4.22
CA VAL A 220 1.62 8.26 -3.60
C VAL A 220 0.92 9.26 -2.68
N GLU A 221 -0.18 9.90 -3.12
CA GLU A 221 -0.95 10.83 -2.28
C GLU A 221 -1.47 10.15 -1.01
N SER A 222 -2.00 8.93 -1.12
CA SER A 222 -2.44 8.15 0.04
C SER A 222 -1.28 7.83 0.99
N TYR A 223 -0.11 7.50 0.46
CA TYR A 223 1.10 7.28 1.28
C TYR A 223 1.52 8.56 2.00
N VAL A 224 1.69 9.67 1.28
CA VAL A 224 2.18 10.93 1.87
C VAL A 224 1.20 11.56 2.85
N THR A 225 -0.10 11.34 2.69
CA THR A 225 -1.12 11.79 3.64
C THR A 225 -1.31 10.83 4.82
N GLY A 226 -0.64 9.68 4.77
CA GLY A 226 -0.76 8.66 5.81
C GLY A 226 -2.05 7.86 5.76
N MET A 227 -2.70 7.80 4.60
CA MET A 227 -4.00 7.12 4.40
C MET A 227 -3.88 5.83 3.58
N LEU A 228 -2.66 5.43 3.19
CA LEU A 228 -2.44 4.25 2.38
C LEU A 228 -2.98 2.98 3.06
N LYS A 229 -3.79 2.22 2.33
CA LYS A 229 -4.49 1.03 2.80
C LYS A 229 -4.08 -0.21 2.00
N ILE A 230 -4.34 -1.39 2.56
CA ILE A 230 -4.15 -2.68 1.85
C ILE A 230 -4.95 -2.68 0.54
N ARG A 231 -6.16 -2.11 0.55
CA ARG A 231 -7.03 -2.01 -0.62
C ARG A 231 -6.35 -1.36 -1.81
N GLU A 232 -5.67 -0.24 -1.61
CA GLU A 232 -5.03 0.50 -2.70
C GLU A 232 -3.85 -0.28 -3.32
N ILE A 233 -3.10 -1.04 -2.51
CA ILE A 233 -2.07 -1.97 -3.01
C ILE A 233 -2.71 -3.11 -3.81
N LEU A 234 -3.85 -3.63 -3.37
CA LEU A 234 -4.60 -4.68 -4.07
C LEU A 234 -5.13 -4.18 -5.42
N ASP A 235 -5.78 -3.01 -5.45
CA ASP A 235 -6.31 -2.41 -6.68
C ASP A 235 -5.19 -2.11 -7.68
N PHE A 236 -4.05 -1.61 -7.18
CA PHE A 236 -2.85 -1.37 -7.99
C PHE A 236 -2.31 -2.68 -8.59
N TRP A 237 -2.19 -3.74 -7.80
CA TRP A 237 -1.76 -5.05 -8.29
C TRP A 237 -2.70 -5.63 -9.34
N GLN A 238 -4.01 -5.57 -9.11
CA GLN A 238 -5.01 -6.04 -10.07
C GLN A 238 -4.91 -5.26 -11.39
N PHE A 239 -4.76 -3.94 -11.32
CA PHE A 239 -4.58 -3.11 -12.51
C PHE A 239 -3.27 -3.46 -13.25
N GLN A 240 -2.17 -3.65 -12.53
CA GLN A 240 -0.90 -4.05 -13.16
C GLN A 240 -0.99 -5.36 -13.95
N LYS A 241 -1.83 -6.29 -13.54
CA LYS A 241 -2.06 -7.56 -14.27
C LYS A 241 -2.71 -7.35 -15.64
N THR A 242 -3.43 -6.27 -15.83
CA THR A 242 -4.05 -5.92 -17.11
C THR A 242 -3.09 -5.26 -18.10
N LEU A 243 -1.89 -4.90 -17.65
CA LEU A 243 -0.86 -4.26 -18.47
C LEU A 243 0.12 -5.30 -19.01
N ASP A 244 0.53 -5.17 -20.26
CA ASP A 244 1.61 -5.97 -20.79
C ASP A 244 2.98 -5.55 -20.23
N GLU A 245 3.98 -6.42 -20.34
CA GLU A 245 5.30 -6.20 -19.75
C GLU A 245 6.07 -5.07 -20.45
N THR A 246 5.86 -4.91 -21.75
CA THR A 246 6.48 -3.84 -22.53
C THR A 246 5.90 -2.48 -22.15
N PHE A 247 4.61 -2.41 -21.91
CA PHE A 247 3.94 -1.23 -21.42
C PHE A 247 4.45 -0.84 -20.01
N ARG A 248 4.52 -1.81 -19.10
CA ARG A 248 5.03 -1.58 -17.73
C ARG A 248 6.46 -1.03 -17.74
N SER A 249 7.35 -1.60 -18.53
CA SER A 249 8.75 -1.16 -18.61
C SER A 249 8.90 0.25 -19.20
N LYS A 250 8.08 0.62 -20.19
CA LYS A 250 8.11 1.94 -20.84
C LYS A 250 7.55 3.03 -19.95
N MET A 251 6.44 2.77 -19.28
CA MET A 251 5.76 3.76 -18.43
C MET A 251 6.50 4.05 -17.13
N THR A 252 7.20 3.06 -16.57
CA THR A 252 7.95 3.24 -15.33
C THR A 252 9.15 4.16 -15.50
N SER A 253 9.65 4.35 -16.75
CA SER A 253 10.98 4.94 -16.91
C SER A 253 11.01 6.47 -16.94
N GLU A 254 10.10 7.17 -17.60
CA GLU A 254 10.33 8.60 -17.88
C GLU A 254 9.60 9.58 -16.94
N ILE A 255 8.29 9.44 -16.78
CA ILE A 255 7.49 10.39 -15.98
C ILE A 255 7.60 10.07 -14.50
N VAL A 256 7.56 8.79 -14.13
CA VAL A 256 7.72 8.33 -12.76
C VAL A 256 9.12 8.64 -12.24
N GLU A 257 10.15 8.53 -13.09
CA GLU A 257 11.51 8.93 -12.78
C GLU A 257 11.63 10.45 -12.55
N LYS A 258 11.08 11.25 -13.46
CA LYS A 258 11.05 12.71 -13.31
C LYS A 258 10.27 13.18 -12.08
N ALA A 259 9.28 12.40 -11.64
CA ALA A 259 8.52 12.65 -10.42
C ALA A 259 9.24 12.16 -9.14
N ASP A 260 10.38 11.47 -9.27
CA ASP A 260 11.14 10.85 -8.16
C ASP A 260 10.31 9.79 -7.37
N TRP A 261 9.48 9.03 -8.10
CA TRP A 261 8.58 8.02 -7.53
C TRP A 261 9.01 6.58 -7.76
N GLN A 262 10.09 6.33 -8.50
CA GLN A 262 10.54 4.98 -8.89
C GLN A 262 10.72 4.04 -7.71
N GLU A 263 11.38 4.50 -6.66
CA GLU A 263 11.64 3.68 -5.47
C GLU A 263 10.33 3.28 -4.80
N PHE A 264 9.41 4.22 -4.61
CA PHE A 264 8.10 3.95 -4.00
C PHE A 264 7.27 2.98 -4.84
N VAL A 265 7.18 3.20 -6.16
CA VAL A 265 6.42 2.33 -7.09
C VAL A 265 7.02 0.92 -7.11
N SER A 266 8.34 0.81 -7.12
CA SER A 266 9.04 -0.48 -7.03
C SER A 266 8.72 -1.21 -5.72
N GLN A 267 8.76 -0.51 -4.58
CA GLN A 267 8.43 -1.09 -3.27
C GLN A 267 6.97 -1.53 -3.19
N ALA A 268 6.03 -0.71 -3.72
CA ALA A 268 4.61 -1.06 -3.77
C ALA A 268 4.36 -2.29 -4.66
N GLY A 269 5.06 -2.40 -5.80
CA GLY A 269 4.99 -3.57 -6.68
C GLY A 269 5.52 -4.83 -6.02
N VAL A 270 6.69 -4.74 -5.36
CA VAL A 270 7.26 -5.85 -4.59
C VAL A 270 6.34 -6.28 -3.45
N LEU A 271 5.74 -5.32 -2.74
CA LEU A 271 4.80 -5.61 -1.66
C LEU A 271 3.52 -6.29 -2.17
N ALA A 272 3.00 -5.83 -3.31
CA ALA A 272 1.85 -6.45 -3.97
C ALA A 272 2.14 -7.91 -4.36
N THR A 273 3.29 -8.18 -4.97
CA THR A 273 3.76 -9.54 -5.27
C THR A 273 3.89 -10.39 -4.01
N LEU A 274 4.46 -9.83 -2.93
CA LEU A 274 4.62 -10.52 -1.66
C LEU A 274 3.28 -10.93 -1.02
N TRP A 275 2.27 -10.08 -1.14
CA TRP A 275 0.95 -10.34 -0.55
C TRP A 275 0.07 -11.23 -1.41
N PHE A 276 0.13 -11.11 -2.73
CA PHE A 276 -0.88 -11.68 -3.63
C PHE A 276 -0.36 -12.73 -4.61
N GLU A 277 0.96 -12.91 -4.70
CA GLU A 277 1.56 -13.95 -5.52
C GLU A 277 2.29 -14.99 -4.65
N ASP A 278 2.59 -16.16 -5.22
CA ASP A 278 3.33 -17.23 -4.53
C ASP A 278 4.85 -16.93 -4.51
N GLY A 279 5.22 -15.75 -4.05
CA GLY A 279 6.60 -15.27 -4.01
C GLY A 279 7.38 -15.74 -2.77
N VAL A 280 8.65 -16.07 -2.96
CA VAL A 280 9.57 -16.44 -1.88
C VAL A 280 10.02 -15.19 -1.13
N ARG A 281 9.71 -15.10 0.16
CA ARG A 281 9.95 -13.96 1.07
C ARG A 281 11.41 -13.55 1.30
N GLN A 282 12.38 -14.00 0.51
CA GLN A 282 13.80 -13.93 0.88
C GLN A 282 14.57 -12.65 0.54
N GLN A 283 14.00 -11.66 -0.18
CA GLN A 283 14.80 -10.51 -0.68
C GLN A 283 14.22 -9.09 -0.48
N TYR A 284 13.29 -8.87 0.45
CA TYR A 284 12.42 -7.69 0.41
C TYR A 284 12.64 -6.64 1.54
N GLY A 285 13.86 -6.26 1.83
CA GLY A 285 14.20 -5.37 2.96
C GLY A 285 13.46 -4.02 3.01
N LEU A 286 13.21 -3.37 1.86
CA LEU A 286 12.52 -2.07 1.80
C LEU A 286 10.99 -2.21 1.78
N ALA A 287 10.47 -3.23 1.08
CA ALA A 287 9.03 -3.53 1.07
C ALA A 287 8.50 -3.89 2.46
N LEU A 288 9.34 -4.44 3.34
CA LEU A 288 8.97 -4.74 4.72
C LEU A 288 8.68 -3.47 5.54
N GLU A 289 9.39 -2.36 5.29
CA GLU A 289 9.10 -1.09 5.97
C GLU A 289 7.72 -0.55 5.56
N LEU A 290 7.38 -0.62 4.28
CA LEU A 290 6.07 -0.23 3.77
C LEU A 290 4.96 -1.18 4.27
N GLU A 291 5.21 -2.48 4.31
CA GLU A 291 4.31 -3.49 4.88
C GLU A 291 3.98 -3.18 6.34
N GLU A 292 5.00 -3.01 7.18
CA GLU A 292 4.83 -2.68 8.60
C GLU A 292 4.06 -1.36 8.78
N TYR A 293 4.34 -0.35 7.96
CA TYR A 293 3.63 0.92 7.98
C TYR A 293 2.13 0.74 7.69
N ILE A 294 1.77 0.08 6.59
CA ILE A 294 0.38 -0.10 6.19
C ILE A 294 -0.38 -0.94 7.23
N ILE A 295 0.19 -2.07 7.63
CA ILE A 295 -0.47 -3.03 8.53
C ILE A 295 -0.61 -2.51 9.96
N SER A 296 0.32 -1.66 10.41
CA SER A 296 0.23 -1.06 11.75
C SER A 296 -1.00 -0.17 11.91
N ARG A 297 -1.53 0.34 10.81
CA ARG A 297 -2.74 1.17 10.83
C ARG A 297 -3.99 0.29 10.96
N GLY A 298 -4.99 0.78 11.66
CA GLY A 298 -6.20 0.02 11.97
C GLY A 298 -6.06 -0.94 13.14
N GLN A 299 -4.87 -1.07 13.74
CA GLN A 299 -4.65 -1.83 14.96
C GLN A 299 -4.71 -0.92 16.20
N GLU A 300 -5.52 -1.29 17.18
CA GLU A 300 -5.53 -0.66 18.51
C GLU A 300 -4.37 -1.18 19.34
N ASN A 301 -3.21 -0.50 19.29
CA ASN A 301 -2.08 -0.88 20.13
C ASN A 301 -1.46 0.37 20.79
N LYS A 302 -1.43 0.40 22.13
CA LYS A 302 -0.87 1.48 22.93
C LYS A 302 0.64 1.75 22.71
N HIS A 303 1.33 0.83 22.05
CA HIS A 303 2.75 0.97 21.71
C HIS A 303 2.99 1.36 20.24
N LEU A 304 1.93 1.49 19.44
CA LEU A 304 2.00 1.79 18.01
C LEU A 304 2.71 3.12 17.73
N ASP A 305 2.48 4.14 18.56
CA ASP A 305 3.10 5.46 18.38
C ASP A 305 4.62 5.41 18.34
N LYS A 306 5.25 4.52 19.12
CA LYS A 306 6.72 4.38 19.14
C LYS A 306 7.26 3.68 17.91
N VAL A 307 6.48 2.79 17.32
CA VAL A 307 6.87 2.00 16.17
C VAL A 307 6.58 2.75 14.87
N LEU A 308 5.47 3.49 14.82
CA LEU A 308 5.08 4.30 13.66
C LEU A 308 6.01 5.51 13.41
N LEU A 309 6.65 6.05 14.45
CA LEU A 309 7.50 7.24 14.33
C LEU A 309 8.61 7.14 13.25
N PRO A 310 9.34 6.02 13.05
CA PRO A 310 10.30 5.89 11.96
C PRO A 310 9.67 5.98 10.58
N TYR A 311 8.51 5.34 10.41
CA TYR A 311 7.78 5.30 9.15
C TYR A 311 7.12 6.64 8.84
N GLU A 312 6.57 7.32 9.85
CA GLU A 312 6.05 8.67 9.73
C GLU A 312 7.13 9.66 9.30
N LYS A 313 8.36 9.47 9.76
CA LYS A 313 9.48 10.29 9.32
C LYS A 313 9.84 10.02 7.87
N ALA A 314 9.96 8.75 7.45
CA ALA A 314 10.26 8.39 6.07
C ALA A 314 9.18 8.93 5.12
N ARG A 315 7.90 8.82 5.53
CA ARG A 315 6.75 9.38 4.82
C ARG A 315 6.84 10.90 4.71
N LEU A 316 7.18 11.59 5.79
CA LEU A 316 7.33 13.05 5.79
C LEU A 316 8.53 13.50 4.96
N ASP A 317 9.66 12.80 5.01
CA ASP A 317 10.83 13.08 4.17
C ASP A 317 10.46 12.92 2.68
N PHE A 318 9.66 11.90 2.34
CA PHE A 318 9.11 11.72 1.00
C PHE A 318 8.11 12.83 0.63
N TYR A 319 7.19 13.17 1.53
CA TYR A 319 6.22 14.26 1.35
C TYR A 319 6.91 15.57 0.98
N TRP A 320 7.97 15.95 1.71
CA TRP A 320 8.67 17.21 1.46
C TRP A 320 9.46 17.18 0.15
N ARG A 321 10.02 16.05 -0.23
CA ARG A 321 10.70 15.86 -1.51
C ARG A 321 9.73 15.96 -2.69
N ASP A 322 8.56 15.33 -2.56
CA ASP A 322 7.51 15.36 -3.58
C ASP A 322 6.92 16.77 -3.78
N ARG A 323 6.98 17.62 -2.74
CA ARG A 323 6.42 18.99 -2.71
C ARG A 323 7.46 20.08 -2.46
N GLU A 324 8.58 20.00 -3.10
CA GLU A 324 9.76 20.87 -2.83
C GLU A 324 9.42 22.37 -2.97
N GLU A 325 8.58 22.76 -3.92
CA GLU A 325 8.16 24.17 -4.08
C GLU A 325 7.26 24.68 -2.95
N GLU A 326 6.39 23.82 -2.42
CA GLU A 326 5.56 24.15 -1.26
C GLU A 326 6.40 24.19 0.03
N TRP A 327 7.47 23.40 0.06
CA TRP A 327 8.40 23.36 1.17
C TRP A 327 9.05 24.71 1.47
N ALA A 328 9.56 25.39 0.44
CA ALA A 328 10.18 26.70 0.63
C ALA A 328 9.22 27.75 1.21
N ALA A 329 7.95 27.69 0.81
CA ALA A 329 6.88 28.56 1.35
C ALA A 329 6.47 28.14 2.78
N LYS A 330 6.43 26.85 3.06
CA LYS A 330 5.92 26.29 4.35
C LYS A 330 7.00 26.01 5.38
N LYS A 331 8.29 26.19 5.05
CA LYS A 331 9.41 25.95 5.98
C LYS A 331 9.23 26.70 7.31
N LYS A 332 8.67 27.90 7.25
CA LYS A 332 8.37 28.71 8.44
C LYS A 332 7.24 28.11 9.27
N GLU A 333 6.20 27.57 8.62
CA GLU A 333 5.07 26.90 9.31
C GLU A 333 5.48 25.55 9.89
N TRP A 334 6.43 24.85 9.26
CA TRP A 334 6.95 23.59 9.80
C TRP A 334 7.79 23.82 11.06
N LEU A 335 8.66 24.84 11.07
CA LEU A 335 9.45 25.20 12.24
C LEU A 335 8.56 25.74 13.38
N PHE A 336 7.51 26.51 13.02
CA PHE A 336 6.63 27.19 13.95
C PHE A 336 5.16 26.89 13.60
N PRO A 337 4.67 25.65 13.76
CA PRO A 337 3.31 25.30 13.41
C PRO A 337 2.31 26.12 14.25
N PRO A 338 1.12 26.39 13.68
CA PRO A 338 0.11 27.20 14.35
C PRO A 338 -0.37 26.54 15.64
N LYS A 339 -0.96 27.36 16.52
CA LYS A 339 -1.44 26.94 17.84
C LYS A 339 -2.44 25.78 17.76
N GLU A 340 -3.32 25.78 16.76
CA GLU A 340 -4.36 24.78 16.51
C GLU A 340 -3.73 23.40 16.26
N TYR A 341 -2.65 23.35 15.48
CA TYR A 341 -1.89 22.14 15.27
C TYR A 341 -1.19 21.67 16.54
N MET A 342 -0.53 22.59 17.26
CA MET A 342 0.19 22.28 18.49
C MET A 342 -0.74 21.86 19.64
N PHE A 343 -1.99 22.32 19.64
CA PHE A 343 -2.99 21.95 20.64
C PHE A 343 -3.29 20.46 20.67
N GLN A 344 -3.22 19.78 19.52
CA GLN A 344 -3.43 18.34 19.42
C GLN A 344 -2.38 17.53 20.23
N PHE A 345 -1.17 18.06 20.35
CA PHE A 345 -0.06 17.42 21.08
C PHE A 345 0.16 17.97 22.48
N PHE A 346 -0.28 19.21 22.71
CA PHE A 346 -0.10 19.95 23.96
C PHE A 346 -1.42 20.63 24.38
N PRO A 347 -2.37 19.89 24.98
CA PRO A 347 -3.67 20.43 25.40
C PRO A 347 -3.56 21.62 26.35
N ILE A 348 -2.43 21.76 27.07
CA ILE A 348 -2.14 22.89 27.97
C ILE A 348 -2.20 24.26 27.26
N LEU A 349 -1.99 24.29 25.93
CA LEU A 349 -2.08 25.50 25.12
C LEU A 349 -3.49 26.08 25.06
N GLY A 350 -4.53 25.29 25.35
CA GLY A 350 -5.89 25.77 25.50
C GLY A 350 -6.04 26.74 26.70
N LYS A 351 -5.32 26.45 27.79
CA LYS A 351 -5.35 27.24 29.01
C LYS A 351 -4.29 28.35 29.04
N TYR A 352 -3.10 28.07 28.46
CA TYR A 352 -1.94 28.96 28.49
C TYR A 352 -1.33 29.13 27.10
N PRO A 353 -1.92 29.95 26.20
CA PRO A 353 -1.45 30.13 24.82
C PRO A 353 -0.01 30.63 24.66
N PHE A 354 0.49 31.38 25.65
CA PHE A 354 1.87 31.94 25.66
C PHE A 354 2.94 30.84 25.76
N LEU A 355 2.59 29.62 26.18
CA LEU A 355 3.52 28.50 26.23
C LEU A 355 3.83 27.90 24.86
N LEU A 356 3.26 28.42 23.77
CA LEU A 356 3.44 27.91 22.42
C LEU A 356 4.92 27.80 22.02
N VAL A 357 5.74 28.82 22.37
CA VAL A 357 7.18 28.83 22.10
C VAL A 357 7.90 27.68 22.81
N PHE A 358 7.56 27.42 24.06
CA PHE A 358 8.13 26.30 24.81
C PHE A 358 7.68 24.94 24.23
N CYS A 359 6.45 24.85 23.79
CA CYS A 359 5.93 23.64 23.15
C CYS A 359 6.63 23.34 21.82
N TRP A 360 7.00 24.35 21.02
CA TRP A 360 7.84 24.17 19.82
C TRP A 360 9.21 23.61 20.19
N ILE A 361 9.89 24.20 21.18
CA ILE A 361 11.22 23.74 21.64
C ILE A 361 11.13 22.29 22.13
N ILE A 362 10.12 21.95 22.95
CA ILE A 362 9.95 20.57 23.46
C ILE A 362 9.69 19.59 22.30
N ARG A 363 8.85 19.97 21.32
CA ARG A 363 8.58 19.16 20.12
C ARG A 363 9.87 18.90 19.35
N ASP A 364 10.63 19.96 19.06
CA ASP A 364 11.83 19.88 18.27
C ASP A 364 12.94 19.11 18.98
N PHE A 365 13.05 19.25 20.30
CA PHE A 365 13.97 18.45 21.11
C PHE A 365 13.59 16.97 21.15
N ARG A 366 12.30 16.64 21.25
CA ARG A 366 11.80 15.27 21.15
C ARG A 366 12.11 14.69 19.76
N PHE A 367 11.91 15.48 18.73
CA PHE A 367 12.22 15.09 17.35
C PHE A 367 13.72 14.83 17.15
N LEU A 368 14.59 15.72 17.61
CA LEU A 368 16.06 15.54 17.55
C LEU A 368 16.52 14.28 18.31
N LYS A 369 16.03 14.09 19.54
CA LYS A 369 16.32 12.88 20.32
C LYS A 369 15.89 11.61 19.59
N PHE A 370 14.75 11.64 18.95
CA PHE A 370 14.23 10.56 18.15
C PHE A 370 15.06 10.29 16.90
N VAL A 371 15.47 11.33 16.16
CA VAL A 371 16.36 11.22 14.98
C VAL A 371 17.71 10.59 15.36
N CYS A 372 18.29 11.01 16.48
CA CYS A 372 19.54 10.44 16.97
C CYS A 372 19.39 8.97 17.36
N ALA A 373 18.32 8.62 18.09
CA ALA A 373 18.05 7.24 18.50
C ALA A 373 17.83 6.31 17.29
N ASN A 374 17.13 6.78 16.24
CA ASN A 374 16.93 6.02 15.02
C ASN A 374 18.21 5.84 14.18
N ARG A 375 19.08 6.86 14.10
CA ARG A 375 20.38 6.70 13.45
C ARG A 375 21.23 5.63 14.14
N CYS A 376 21.25 5.61 15.47
CA CYS A 376 21.94 4.59 16.24
C CYS A 376 21.32 3.19 16.04
N ARG A 377 19.99 3.09 15.97
CA ARG A 377 19.27 1.83 15.72
C ARG A 377 19.51 1.30 14.31
N LYS A 378 19.44 2.17 13.28
CA LYS A 378 19.75 1.78 11.89
C LYS A 378 21.21 1.33 11.71
N ALA A 379 22.15 1.98 12.39
CA ALA A 379 23.54 1.54 12.43
C ALA A 379 23.68 0.16 13.10
N GLY A 380 23.01 -0.07 14.21
CA GLY A 380 22.98 -1.37 14.90
C GLY A 380 22.38 -2.50 14.06
N VAL A 381 21.30 -2.22 13.30
CA VAL A 381 20.71 -3.20 12.37
C VAL A 381 21.65 -3.51 11.22
N ARG A 382 22.29 -2.49 10.61
CA ARG A 382 23.28 -2.71 9.54
C ARG A 382 24.48 -3.55 10.01
N ILE A 383 24.93 -3.33 11.23
CA ILE A 383 26.02 -4.12 11.83
C ILE A 383 25.57 -5.57 12.06
N ARG A 384 24.33 -5.80 12.56
CA ARG A 384 23.78 -7.16 12.73
C ARG A 384 23.62 -7.89 11.40
N VAL A 385 23.12 -7.24 10.37
CA VAL A 385 22.98 -7.84 9.03
C VAL A 385 24.34 -8.24 8.47
N LYS A 386 25.36 -7.35 8.57
CA LYS A 386 26.73 -7.70 8.17
C LYS A 386 27.33 -8.84 8.99
N MET A 387 27.07 -8.89 10.29
CA MET A 387 27.52 -10.02 11.14
C MET A 387 26.85 -11.34 10.76
N LEU A 388 25.58 -11.33 10.41
CA LEU A 388 24.86 -12.52 9.94
C LEU A 388 25.42 -13.02 8.59
N ASP A 389 25.68 -12.12 7.66
CA ASP A 389 26.29 -12.43 6.36
C ASP A 389 27.70 -13.03 6.53
N ILE A 390 28.50 -12.47 7.42
CA ILE A 390 29.84 -13.01 7.77
C ILE A 390 29.70 -14.39 8.43
N LYS A 391 28.73 -14.59 9.32
CA LYS A 391 28.48 -15.88 9.98
C LYS A 391 28.02 -16.96 9.02
N GLU A 392 27.20 -16.60 8.03
CA GLU A 392 26.79 -17.56 6.99
C GLU A 392 27.94 -17.92 6.04
N LYS A 393 28.77 -16.94 5.66
CA LYS A 393 29.97 -17.19 4.85
C LYS A 393 30.97 -18.08 5.59
N LEU A 394 31.16 -17.87 6.90
CA LEU A 394 32.01 -18.72 7.75
C LEU A 394 31.47 -20.15 7.85
N LYS A 395 30.14 -20.32 8.03
CA LYS A 395 29.50 -21.64 8.03
C LYS A 395 29.67 -22.35 6.67
N GLY A 396 29.50 -21.64 5.57
CA GLY A 396 29.72 -22.20 4.22
C GLY A 396 31.18 -22.62 4.01
N TYR A 397 32.13 -21.85 4.51
CA TYR A 397 33.55 -22.18 4.42
C TYR A 397 33.91 -23.40 5.28
N LEU A 398 33.39 -23.49 6.50
CA LEU A 398 33.61 -24.63 7.38
C LEU A 398 33.03 -25.93 6.81
N ARG A 399 31.82 -25.84 6.25
CA ARG A 399 31.16 -26.99 5.59
C ARG A 399 31.93 -27.47 4.37
N LYS A 400 32.45 -26.55 3.58
CA LYS A 400 33.30 -26.91 2.43
C LYS A 400 34.60 -27.56 2.85
N LYS A 401 35.19 -27.11 3.98
CA LYS A 401 36.40 -27.72 4.54
C LYS A 401 36.15 -29.13 5.10
N GLU A 402 35.00 -29.37 5.74
CA GLU A 402 34.58 -30.70 6.17
C GLU A 402 34.36 -31.65 4.96
N GLU A 403 33.72 -31.14 3.86
CA GLU A 403 33.52 -31.90 2.62
C GLU A 403 34.87 -32.23 1.92
N ASP A 404 35.84 -31.30 1.98
CA ASP A 404 37.20 -31.51 1.41
C ASP A 404 37.99 -32.51 2.28
N GLU A 405 37.91 -32.47 3.62
CA GLU A 405 38.52 -33.45 4.54
C GLU A 405 37.91 -34.85 4.40
N GLU A 406 36.58 -34.98 4.28
CA GLU A 406 35.90 -36.27 4.02
C GLU A 406 36.33 -36.88 2.67
N THR A 407 36.60 -36.02 1.66
CA THR A 407 37.07 -36.50 0.32
C THR A 407 38.52 -36.95 0.37
N GLU A 408 39.40 -36.29 1.12
CA GLU A 408 40.77 -36.71 1.33
C GLU A 408 40.84 -38.03 2.09
N ASP A 409 40.04 -38.19 3.17
CA ASP A 409 39.98 -39.44 3.94
C ASP A 409 39.47 -40.63 3.09
N ASN A 410 38.48 -40.41 2.22
CA ASN A 410 37.99 -41.44 1.31
C ASN A 410 39.00 -41.79 0.23
N ILE A 411 39.86 -40.86 -0.22
CA ILE A 411 40.96 -41.15 -1.14
C ILE A 411 42.05 -41.96 -0.44
N TYR A 412 42.33 -41.71 0.83
CA TYR A 412 43.28 -42.52 1.62
C TYR A 412 42.81 -43.96 1.77
N ILE A 413 41.51 -44.17 2.09
CA ILE A 413 40.92 -45.50 2.23
C ILE A 413 40.95 -46.27 0.90
N LEU A 414 40.62 -45.64 -0.22
CA LEU A 414 40.67 -46.28 -1.55
C LEU A 414 42.10 -46.67 -1.96
N ASN A 415 43.12 -45.89 -1.59
CA ASN A 415 44.52 -46.21 -1.87
C ASN A 415 45.05 -47.33 -0.95
N GLU A 416 44.57 -47.50 0.29
CA GLU A 416 44.89 -48.61 1.14
C GLU A 416 44.25 -49.93 0.63
N GLU A 417 43.01 -49.91 0.16
CA GLU A 417 42.34 -51.09 -0.44
C GLU A 417 43.00 -51.53 -1.74
N GLU A 418 43.51 -50.62 -2.63
CA GLU A 418 44.25 -50.97 -3.81
C GLU A 418 45.63 -51.61 -3.46
N THR A 419 46.32 -51.13 -2.42
CA THR A 419 47.63 -51.66 -2.01
C THR A 419 47.50 -53.01 -1.28
N GLU A 420 46.40 -53.29 -0.59
CA GLU A 420 46.12 -54.64 -0.04
C GLU A 420 45.74 -55.67 -1.14
N GLY A 421 44.93 -55.21 -2.14
CA GLY A 421 44.56 -56.07 -3.29
C GLY A 421 45.73 -56.47 -4.21
N GLU A 422 46.81 -55.68 -4.29
CA GLU A 422 48.04 -56.02 -5.01
C GLU A 422 48.88 -57.03 -4.26
N LYS A 423 48.92 -56.99 -2.92
CA LYS A 423 49.66 -57.97 -2.09
C LYS A 423 49.08 -59.35 -2.13
N ASP A 424 47.74 -59.49 -2.16
CA ASP A 424 47.06 -60.80 -2.26
C ASP A 424 47.21 -61.46 -3.64
N ASN A 425 47.49 -60.69 -4.71
CA ASN A 425 47.76 -61.26 -6.04
C ASN A 425 49.18 -61.73 -6.24
N GLU A 426 50.17 -61.20 -5.54
CA GLU A 426 51.57 -61.66 -5.63
C GLU A 426 51.77 -63.01 -4.86
N GLU A 427 50.99 -63.27 -3.76
CA GLU A 427 51.13 -64.56 -3.05
C GLU A 427 50.47 -65.76 -3.76
N VAL A 428 49.64 -65.55 -4.79
CA VAL A 428 49.00 -66.64 -5.56
C VAL A 428 49.79 -67.05 -6.81
N GLU A 429 50.75 -66.27 -7.26
CA GLU A 429 51.62 -66.67 -8.40
C GLU A 429 52.85 -67.50 -8.03
N ASP A 430 53.24 -67.54 -6.75
CA ASP A 430 54.39 -68.33 -6.28
C ASP A 430 54.05 -69.79 -5.84
N GLN A 431 52.81 -70.25 -6.10
CA GLN A 431 52.37 -71.65 -5.84
C GLN A 431 51.86 -72.39 -7.10
N LYS A 432 52.47 -72.17 -8.27
CA LYS A 432 52.24 -73.07 -9.42
C LYS A 432 53.53 -73.54 -10.07
#